data_d142e3571762e887c042eb9807daf190
#
_entry.id   d142e3571762e887c042eb9807daf190
#
_cell.length_a   1.000
_cell.length_b   1.000
_cell.length_c   1.000
_cell.angle_alpha   90.00
_cell.angle_beta   90.00
_cell.angle_gamma   90.00
#
_symmetry.space_group_name_H-M   'P 1'
#
loop_
_entity.id
_entity.type
_entity.pdbx_description
1 polymer ?
#
loop_
_entity_poly.entity_id
_entity_poly.type
_entity_poly.pdbx_seq_one_letter_code
_entity_poly.pdbx_strand_id
1 'polypeptide(L)'
;KLLQYGKQILILRDAETTANRALAPADDERRLKAEFEMLAQELGEMELEFATAQAELAEFTRRYHARVGTRIAELDVLQAQIAERLAAQAPADVSIMRKAAHARAQSTRSQRERTRFHELDRETEKPFAPSGELKRLFRHLAQKIHPDRADDETDRAWRTGLMSEANRAYRAGDTMVLQEILRQWQNGCGESNCGNQPAPQKKSAAQEMERQIRQMQKRLAEINEQLNRLLASRLYELFAAVNMARSRNRDLLQEMAEQLDAQINEARLKLE
;
A
#
# COMPACT_ATOMS: atom_id res chain seq x y z
N LYS A 1 -7.34 15.78 -10.02
CA LYS A 1 -6.08 16.11 -10.75
C LYS A 1 -5.24 14.86 -11.08
N LEU A 2 -5.25 13.79 -10.26
CA LEU A 2 -4.43 12.57 -10.45
C LEU A 2 -4.86 11.70 -11.64
N LEU A 3 -6.15 11.65 -11.96
CA LEU A 3 -6.68 10.86 -13.09
C LEU A 3 -6.39 11.45 -14.49
N GLN A 4 -5.96 12.70 -14.58
CA GLN A 4 -5.64 13.34 -15.88
C GLN A 4 -4.20 13.07 -16.34
N TYR A 5 -3.25 12.84 -15.43
CA TYR A 5 -1.86 12.59 -15.80
C TYR A 5 -1.63 11.21 -16.41
N GLY A 6 -2.30 10.17 -15.91
CA GLY A 6 -2.13 8.81 -16.42
C GLY A 6 -2.62 8.58 -17.86
N LYS A 7 -3.61 9.35 -18.31
CA LYS A 7 -4.14 9.23 -19.69
C LYS A 7 -3.34 9.98 -20.74
N GLN A 8 -2.66 11.06 -20.37
CA GLN A 8 -1.88 11.85 -21.34
C GLN A 8 -0.56 11.19 -21.73
N ILE A 9 0.05 10.40 -20.85
CA ILE A 9 1.33 9.72 -21.12
C ILE A 9 1.15 8.57 -22.12
N LEU A 10 0.02 7.86 -22.10
CA LEU A 10 -0.23 6.75 -23.03
C LEU A 10 -0.45 7.20 -24.48
N ILE A 11 -1.00 8.39 -24.70
CA ILE A 11 -1.37 8.90 -26.06
C ILE A 11 -0.16 9.44 -26.82
N LEU A 12 0.88 9.91 -26.14
CA LEU A 12 2.09 10.45 -26.79
C LEU A 12 3.06 9.36 -27.28
N ARG A 13 2.87 8.12 -26.84
CA ARG A 13 3.80 7.00 -27.10
C ARG A 13 3.56 6.30 -28.45
N ASP A 14 2.35 6.39 -29.02
CA ASP A 14 2.00 5.69 -30.29
C ASP A 14 2.39 6.45 -31.56
N ALA A 15 2.82 7.70 -31.43
CA ALA A 15 3.11 8.56 -32.60
C ALA A 15 4.58 8.54 -33.06
N GLU A 16 5.52 8.00 -32.27
CA GLU A 16 6.96 8.06 -32.59
C GLU A 16 7.55 6.75 -33.17
N THR A 17 6.73 5.71 -33.43
CA THR A 17 7.26 4.38 -33.81
C THR A 17 7.57 4.24 -35.32
N THR A 18 7.52 5.27 -36.12
CA THR A 18 7.67 5.16 -37.60
C THR A 18 8.74 6.05 -38.24
N ALA A 19 9.86 6.26 -37.55
CA ALA A 19 11.04 6.82 -38.21
C ALA A 19 12.27 5.93 -38.01
N ASN A 20 12.28 4.80 -38.70
CA ASN A 20 13.45 3.92 -38.77
C ASN A 20 14.55 4.59 -39.62
N ARG A 21 15.34 5.45 -38.97
CA ARG A 21 16.63 5.93 -39.47
C ARG A 21 17.69 5.21 -38.68
N ALA A 22 18.51 4.38 -39.30
CA ALA A 22 19.66 3.73 -38.67
C ALA A 22 20.53 4.80 -38.01
N LEU A 23 20.36 5.00 -36.70
CA LEU A 23 21.16 5.89 -35.86
C LEU A 23 22.53 5.24 -35.64
N ALA A 24 23.59 6.03 -35.53
CA ALA A 24 24.90 5.51 -35.20
C ALA A 24 24.87 4.83 -33.82
N PRO A 25 25.60 3.72 -33.58
CA PRO A 25 25.53 2.94 -32.33
C PRO A 25 25.72 3.78 -31.06
N ALA A 26 26.46 4.85 -31.13
CA ALA A 26 26.67 5.79 -30.03
C ALA A 26 25.41 6.61 -29.68
N ASP A 27 24.53 6.88 -30.64
CA ASP A 27 23.28 7.62 -30.40
C ASP A 27 22.21 6.70 -29.81
N ASP A 28 22.21 5.42 -30.18
CA ASP A 28 21.32 4.41 -29.59
C ASP A 28 21.66 4.18 -28.11
N GLU A 29 22.94 4.11 -27.74
CA GLU A 29 23.37 3.95 -26.35
C GLU A 29 22.98 5.17 -25.49
N ARG A 30 23.15 6.38 -26.02
CA ARG A 30 22.72 7.63 -25.33
C ARG A 30 21.22 7.66 -25.11
N ARG A 31 20.42 7.23 -26.12
CA ARG A 31 18.97 7.15 -26.01
C ARG A 31 18.52 6.16 -24.98
N LEU A 32 19.09 4.94 -24.97
CA LEU A 32 18.79 3.91 -23.98
C LEU A 32 19.12 4.38 -22.56
N LYS A 33 20.25 5.05 -22.37
CA LYS A 33 20.66 5.59 -21.09
C LYS A 33 19.70 6.68 -20.59
N ALA A 34 19.27 7.58 -21.47
CA ALA A 34 18.30 8.61 -21.13
C ALA A 34 16.93 8.00 -20.77
N GLU A 35 16.46 6.99 -21.53
CA GLU A 35 15.23 6.26 -21.23
C GLU A 35 15.31 5.53 -19.89
N PHE A 36 16.43 4.87 -19.61
CA PHE A 36 16.68 4.19 -18.34
C PHE A 36 16.60 5.15 -17.15
N GLU A 37 17.25 6.31 -17.22
CA GLU A 37 17.23 7.30 -16.13
C GLU A 37 15.83 7.91 -15.93
N MET A 38 15.09 8.19 -17.00
CA MET A 38 13.70 8.65 -16.90
C MET A 38 12.80 7.63 -16.22
N LEU A 39 12.87 6.35 -16.63
CA LEU A 39 12.08 5.28 -16.03
C LEU A 39 12.46 5.03 -14.57
N ALA A 40 13.73 5.15 -14.22
CA ALA A 40 14.18 5.02 -12.84
C ALA A 40 13.62 6.14 -11.95
N GLN A 41 13.56 7.37 -12.47
CA GLN A 41 12.94 8.49 -11.77
C GLN A 41 11.42 8.26 -11.61
N GLU A 42 10.72 7.92 -12.68
CA GLU A 42 9.28 7.63 -12.67
C GLU A 42 8.95 6.50 -11.68
N LEU A 43 9.75 5.43 -11.70
CA LEU A 43 9.59 4.30 -10.77
C LEU A 43 9.74 4.73 -9.31
N GLY A 44 10.73 5.58 -8.98
CA GLY A 44 10.90 6.10 -7.64
C GLY A 44 9.73 6.98 -7.18
N GLU A 45 9.12 7.74 -8.08
CA GLU A 45 7.93 8.55 -7.80
C GLU A 45 6.70 7.67 -7.58
N MET A 46 6.49 6.67 -8.42
CA MET A 46 5.36 5.73 -8.30
C MET A 46 5.46 4.84 -7.05
N GLU A 47 6.65 4.37 -6.69
CA GLU A 47 6.86 3.63 -5.43
C GLU A 47 6.56 4.51 -4.21
N LEU A 48 6.97 5.79 -4.23
CA LEU A 48 6.63 6.75 -3.17
C LEU A 48 5.12 6.97 -3.08
N GLU A 49 4.44 7.18 -4.20
CA GLU A 49 2.99 7.40 -4.24
C GLU A 49 2.25 6.19 -3.68
N PHE A 50 2.62 5.00 -4.13
CA PHE A 50 2.02 3.75 -3.67
C PHE A 50 2.28 3.50 -2.18
N ALA A 51 3.51 3.67 -1.70
CA ALA A 51 3.86 3.52 -0.28
C ALA A 51 3.11 4.54 0.59
N THR A 52 2.94 5.78 0.11
CA THR A 52 2.17 6.82 0.81
C THR A 52 0.70 6.46 0.91
N ALA A 53 0.07 6.07 -0.21
CA ALA A 53 -1.34 5.67 -0.23
C ALA A 53 -1.61 4.46 0.69
N GLN A 54 -0.72 3.47 0.69
CA GLN A 54 -0.82 2.32 1.60
C GLN A 54 -0.72 2.73 3.07
N ALA A 55 0.24 3.60 3.41
CA ALA A 55 0.46 4.03 4.79
C ALA A 55 -0.70 4.91 5.31
N GLU A 56 -1.22 5.83 4.48
CA GLU A 56 -2.39 6.66 4.80
C GLU A 56 -3.63 5.81 5.01
N LEU A 57 -3.86 4.80 4.16
CA LEU A 57 -5.00 3.90 4.29
C LEU A 57 -4.87 2.99 5.51
N ALA A 58 -3.66 2.52 5.84
CA ALA A 58 -3.41 1.73 7.04
C ALA A 58 -3.68 2.55 8.31
N GLU A 59 -3.22 3.82 8.35
CA GLU A 59 -3.51 4.76 9.43
C GLU A 59 -5.01 5.03 9.58
N PHE A 60 -5.69 5.26 8.45
CA PHE A 60 -7.14 5.42 8.46
C PHE A 60 -7.85 4.18 8.99
N THR A 61 -7.43 2.98 8.57
CA THR A 61 -7.98 1.71 9.01
C THR A 61 -7.90 1.56 10.52
N ARG A 62 -6.75 1.90 11.12
CA ARG A 62 -6.58 1.89 12.59
C ARG A 62 -7.58 2.83 13.28
N ARG A 63 -7.67 4.09 12.83
CA ARG A 63 -8.62 5.07 13.39
C ARG A 63 -10.07 4.64 13.24
N TYR A 64 -10.42 4.06 12.10
CA TYR A 64 -11.75 3.50 11.86
C TYR A 64 -12.07 2.37 12.85
N HIS A 65 -11.17 1.39 12.98
CA HIS A 65 -11.40 0.28 13.91
C HIS A 65 -11.43 0.71 15.38
N ALA A 66 -10.60 1.67 15.77
CA ALA A 66 -10.60 2.19 17.13
C ALA A 66 -11.93 2.91 17.47
N ARG A 67 -12.50 3.67 16.55
CA ARG A 67 -13.71 4.47 16.81
C ARG A 67 -15.00 3.75 16.47
N VAL A 68 -15.04 3.07 15.33
CA VAL A 68 -16.26 2.48 14.76
C VAL A 68 -16.25 0.96 14.93
N GLY A 69 -15.14 0.30 14.62
CA GLY A 69 -15.04 -1.15 14.65
C GLY A 69 -15.29 -1.78 16.02
N THR A 70 -14.83 -1.13 17.10
CA THR A 70 -15.09 -1.57 18.48
C THR A 70 -16.58 -1.55 18.82
N ARG A 71 -17.31 -0.52 18.36
CA ARG A 71 -18.76 -0.37 18.56
C ARG A 71 -19.56 -1.38 17.74
N ILE A 72 -19.14 -1.62 16.50
CA ILE A 72 -19.74 -2.69 15.67
C ILE A 72 -19.61 -4.03 16.37
N ALA A 73 -18.42 -4.36 16.90
CA ALA A 73 -18.22 -5.62 17.59
C ALA A 73 -19.08 -5.74 18.86
N GLU A 74 -19.30 -4.64 19.60
CA GLU A 74 -20.18 -4.62 20.77
C GLU A 74 -21.65 -4.80 20.35
N LEU A 75 -22.10 -4.09 19.33
CA LEU A 75 -23.47 -4.22 18.81
C LEU A 75 -23.77 -5.64 18.32
N ASP A 76 -22.81 -6.24 17.57
CA ASP A 76 -22.96 -7.62 17.08
C ASP A 76 -23.07 -8.63 18.23
N VAL A 77 -22.39 -8.42 19.37
CA VAL A 77 -22.54 -9.25 20.57
C VAL A 77 -23.95 -9.15 21.14
N LEU A 78 -24.45 -7.93 21.31
CA LEU A 78 -25.79 -7.71 21.86
C LEU A 78 -26.87 -8.29 20.94
N GLN A 79 -26.74 -8.09 19.63
CA GLN A 79 -27.65 -8.67 18.63
C GLN A 79 -27.61 -10.21 18.65
N ALA A 80 -26.46 -10.82 18.85
CA ALA A 80 -26.36 -12.28 19.00
C ALA A 80 -27.09 -12.76 20.28
N GLN A 81 -26.92 -12.07 21.39
CA GLN A 81 -27.59 -12.37 22.66
C GLN A 81 -29.12 -12.24 22.53
N ILE A 82 -29.62 -11.20 21.88
CA ILE A 82 -31.05 -11.01 21.61
C ILE A 82 -31.58 -12.16 20.75
N ALA A 83 -30.88 -12.48 19.65
CA ALA A 83 -31.28 -13.55 18.75
C ALA A 83 -31.29 -14.95 19.45
N GLU A 84 -30.35 -15.21 20.35
CA GLU A 84 -30.29 -16.42 21.15
C GLU A 84 -31.43 -16.52 22.17
N ARG A 85 -31.77 -15.40 22.85
CA ARG A 85 -32.98 -15.38 23.73
C ARG A 85 -34.27 -15.69 22.96
N LEU A 86 -34.44 -15.09 21.77
CA LEU A 86 -35.60 -15.36 20.92
C LEU A 86 -35.63 -16.82 20.45
N ALA A 87 -34.49 -17.39 20.09
CA ALA A 87 -34.40 -18.81 19.69
C ALA A 87 -34.71 -19.77 20.87
N ALA A 88 -34.34 -19.42 22.08
CA ALA A 88 -34.69 -20.19 23.27
C ALA A 88 -36.20 -20.16 23.56
N GLN A 89 -36.89 -19.06 23.25
CA GLN A 89 -38.36 -18.94 23.41
C GLN A 89 -39.14 -19.67 22.33
N ALA A 90 -38.56 -19.89 21.13
CA ALA A 90 -39.20 -20.54 20.00
C ALA A 90 -38.30 -21.64 19.39
N PRO A 91 -38.00 -22.72 20.12
CA PRO A 91 -37.03 -23.73 19.69
C PRO A 91 -37.48 -24.55 18.46
N ALA A 92 -38.79 -24.57 18.15
CA ALA A 92 -39.32 -25.24 16.97
C ALA A 92 -39.24 -24.37 15.69
N ASP A 93 -38.97 -23.09 15.80
CA ASP A 93 -38.89 -22.19 14.65
C ASP A 93 -37.46 -22.18 14.04
N VAL A 94 -37.33 -22.94 12.94
CA VAL A 94 -36.06 -23.06 12.20
C VAL A 94 -35.56 -21.71 11.68
N SER A 95 -36.44 -20.75 11.37
CA SER A 95 -36.07 -19.43 10.90
C SER A 95 -35.39 -18.62 12.00
N ILE A 96 -35.93 -18.64 13.22
CA ILE A 96 -35.35 -17.96 14.38
C ILE A 96 -34.02 -18.61 14.76
N MET A 97 -33.93 -19.94 14.77
CA MET A 97 -32.68 -20.65 15.03
C MET A 97 -31.56 -20.27 14.01
N ARG A 98 -31.94 -20.18 12.73
CA ARG A 98 -30.97 -19.76 11.68
C ARG A 98 -30.50 -18.32 11.86
N LYS A 99 -31.40 -17.41 12.24
CA LYS A 99 -31.01 -16.00 12.54
C LYS A 99 -30.06 -15.92 13.73
N ALA A 100 -30.29 -16.69 14.79
CA ALA A 100 -29.41 -16.75 15.95
C ALA A 100 -28.03 -17.31 15.59
N ALA A 101 -27.95 -18.36 14.79
CA ALA A 101 -26.68 -18.90 14.30
C ALA A 101 -25.90 -17.88 13.46
N HIS A 102 -26.58 -17.15 12.56
CA HIS A 102 -25.97 -16.11 11.76
C HIS A 102 -25.45 -14.95 12.62
N ALA A 103 -26.26 -14.46 13.58
CA ALA A 103 -25.84 -13.37 14.49
C ALA A 103 -24.63 -13.78 15.34
N ARG A 104 -24.57 -15.03 15.83
CA ARG A 104 -23.41 -15.58 16.54
C ARG A 104 -22.16 -15.61 15.66
N ALA A 105 -22.27 -16.09 14.41
CA ALA A 105 -21.16 -16.13 13.47
C ALA A 105 -20.63 -14.71 13.17
N GLN A 106 -21.54 -13.74 12.98
CA GLN A 106 -21.19 -12.34 12.77
C GLN A 106 -20.46 -11.75 13.99
N SER A 107 -20.98 -11.93 15.20
CA SER A 107 -20.35 -11.49 16.45
C SER A 107 -18.94 -12.07 16.62
N THR A 108 -18.77 -13.37 16.33
CA THR A 108 -17.44 -14.01 16.40
C THR A 108 -16.45 -13.37 15.42
N ARG A 109 -16.92 -13.05 14.21
CA ARG A 109 -16.09 -12.41 13.19
C ARG A 109 -15.66 -11.01 13.63
N SER A 110 -16.59 -10.16 14.05
CA SER A 110 -16.33 -8.78 14.49
C SER A 110 -15.40 -8.73 15.69
N GLN A 111 -15.54 -9.67 16.64
CA GLN A 111 -14.64 -9.78 17.78
C GLN A 111 -13.21 -10.15 17.37
N ARG A 112 -13.03 -11.08 16.45
CA ARG A 112 -11.71 -11.45 15.92
C ARG A 112 -11.05 -10.26 15.23
N GLU A 113 -11.81 -9.52 14.42
CA GLU A 113 -11.32 -8.30 13.78
C GLU A 113 -10.91 -7.25 14.82
N ARG A 114 -11.74 -7.01 15.85
CA ARG A 114 -11.40 -6.09 16.95
C ARG A 114 -10.09 -6.47 17.65
N THR A 115 -9.92 -7.75 18.00
CA THR A 115 -8.69 -8.23 18.68
C THR A 115 -7.47 -8.01 17.79
N ARG A 116 -7.56 -8.39 16.50
CA ARG A 116 -6.47 -8.21 15.54
C ARG A 116 -6.04 -6.75 15.41
N PHE A 117 -6.99 -5.81 15.31
CA PHE A 117 -6.66 -4.39 15.18
C PHE A 117 -6.15 -3.78 16.48
N HIS A 118 -6.62 -4.25 17.63
CA HIS A 118 -6.11 -3.81 18.93
C HIS A 118 -4.64 -4.24 19.15
N GLU A 119 -4.25 -5.42 18.68
CA GLU A 119 -2.87 -5.88 18.71
C GLU A 119 -1.98 -5.02 17.80
N LEU A 120 -2.43 -4.74 16.57
CA LEU A 120 -1.71 -3.87 15.61
C LEU A 120 -1.57 -2.42 16.10
N ASP A 121 -2.55 -1.89 16.83
CA ASP A 121 -2.53 -0.53 17.38
C ASP A 121 -1.49 -0.36 18.48
N ARG A 122 -1.23 -1.41 19.26
CA ARG A 122 -0.19 -1.41 20.30
C ARG A 122 1.24 -1.29 19.74
N GLU A 123 1.46 -1.77 18.52
CA GLU A 123 2.78 -1.75 17.87
C GLU A 123 3.11 -0.41 17.20
N THR A 124 2.13 0.50 17.05
CA THR A 124 2.30 1.73 16.28
C THR A 124 1.90 2.96 17.11
N GLU A 125 2.89 3.57 17.77
CA GLU A 125 2.65 4.70 18.70
C GLU A 125 2.36 6.05 18.02
N LYS A 126 2.68 6.23 16.74
CA LYS A 126 2.59 7.55 16.07
C LYS A 126 1.72 7.52 14.83
N PRO A 127 0.85 8.54 14.63
CA PRO A 127 0.10 8.67 13.39
C PRO A 127 1.05 8.90 12.21
N PHE A 128 0.76 8.28 11.07
CA PHE A 128 1.54 8.47 9.85
C PHE A 128 1.32 9.89 9.29
N ALA A 129 2.35 10.71 9.37
CA ALA A 129 2.38 12.07 8.81
C ALA A 129 3.76 12.32 8.18
N PRO A 130 3.98 11.88 6.93
CA PRO A 130 5.30 11.93 6.31
C PRO A 130 5.74 13.37 6.02
N SER A 131 6.90 13.74 6.53
CA SER A 131 7.54 15.03 6.22
C SER A 131 7.98 15.09 4.76
N GLY A 132 8.16 16.31 4.25
CA GLY A 132 8.74 16.50 2.91
C GLY A 132 10.15 15.92 2.78
N GLU A 133 10.91 15.89 3.87
CA GLU A 133 12.24 15.28 3.93
C GLU A 133 12.16 13.76 3.81
N LEU A 134 11.28 13.12 4.59
CA LEU A 134 11.06 11.67 4.55
C LEU A 134 10.67 11.22 3.12
N LYS A 135 9.75 11.95 2.48
CA LYS A 135 9.33 11.67 1.09
C LYS A 135 10.47 11.79 0.09
N ARG A 136 11.28 12.85 0.22
CA ARG A 136 12.46 13.05 -0.67
C ARG A 136 13.48 11.94 -0.48
N LEU A 137 13.77 11.58 0.77
CA LEU A 137 14.75 10.54 1.08
C LEU A 137 14.28 9.16 0.58
N PHE A 138 13.02 8.80 0.81
CA PHE A 138 12.46 7.54 0.31
C PHE A 138 12.49 7.47 -1.22
N ARG A 139 12.04 8.53 -1.92
CA ARG A 139 12.09 8.59 -3.38
C ARG A 139 13.51 8.41 -3.91
N HIS A 140 14.48 9.11 -3.32
CA HIS A 140 15.89 9.00 -3.70
C HIS A 140 16.42 7.57 -3.50
N LEU A 141 16.08 6.94 -2.38
CA LEU A 141 16.41 5.54 -2.12
C LEU A 141 15.77 4.63 -3.17
N ALA A 142 14.46 4.71 -3.37
CA ALA A 142 13.74 3.87 -4.32
C ALA A 142 14.34 3.93 -5.74
N GLN A 143 14.76 5.12 -6.20
CA GLN A 143 15.46 5.27 -7.48
C GLN A 143 16.79 4.52 -7.53
N LYS A 144 17.53 4.43 -6.42
CA LYS A 144 18.88 3.84 -6.39
C LYS A 144 18.88 2.34 -6.11
N ILE A 145 18.08 1.91 -5.12
CA ILE A 145 18.11 0.53 -4.61
C ILE A 145 17.07 -0.39 -5.25
N HIS A 146 16.34 0.08 -6.27
CA HIS A 146 15.25 -0.71 -6.84
C HIS A 146 15.76 -2.04 -7.41
N PRO A 147 15.11 -3.20 -7.10
CA PRO A 147 15.56 -4.52 -7.54
C PRO A 147 15.55 -4.71 -9.06
N ASP A 148 14.74 -3.95 -9.80
CA ASP A 148 14.69 -4.01 -11.27
C ASP A 148 15.89 -3.35 -11.96
N ARG A 149 16.75 -2.67 -11.19
CA ARG A 149 18.04 -2.13 -11.62
C ARG A 149 19.20 -3.08 -11.34
N ALA A 150 18.92 -4.28 -10.86
CA ALA A 150 19.94 -5.24 -10.51
C ALA A 150 20.62 -5.84 -11.76
N ASP A 151 21.93 -6.00 -11.68
CA ASP A 151 22.74 -6.61 -12.74
C ASP A 151 22.63 -8.14 -12.72
N ASP A 152 22.52 -8.74 -11.53
CA ASP A 152 22.40 -10.18 -11.34
C ASP A 152 21.37 -10.53 -10.23
N GLU A 153 21.17 -11.83 -9.98
CA GLU A 153 20.19 -12.32 -9.01
C GLU A 153 20.63 -12.05 -7.56
N THR A 154 21.92 -12.02 -7.29
CA THR A 154 22.48 -11.73 -5.95
C THR A 154 22.24 -10.26 -5.60
N ASP A 155 22.55 -9.34 -6.53
CA ASP A 155 22.28 -7.91 -6.41
C ASP A 155 20.77 -7.66 -6.28
N ARG A 156 19.95 -8.40 -7.05
CA ARG A 156 18.49 -8.31 -6.96
C ARG A 156 17.98 -8.70 -5.57
N ALA A 157 18.46 -9.81 -5.01
CA ALA A 157 18.06 -10.26 -3.68
C ALA A 157 18.45 -9.25 -2.60
N TRP A 158 19.65 -8.69 -2.68
CA TRP A 158 20.15 -7.66 -1.77
C TRP A 158 19.29 -6.37 -1.85
N ARG A 159 19.06 -5.86 -3.07
CA ARG A 159 18.21 -4.68 -3.31
C ARG A 159 16.78 -4.90 -2.83
N THR A 160 16.22 -6.11 -3.01
CA THR A 160 14.89 -6.47 -2.52
C THR A 160 14.82 -6.37 -0.99
N GLY A 161 15.87 -6.83 -0.29
CA GLY A 161 15.99 -6.66 1.17
C GLY A 161 16.00 -5.19 1.59
N LEU A 162 16.87 -4.39 0.97
CA LEU A 162 16.96 -2.95 1.24
C LEU A 162 15.65 -2.22 0.95
N MET A 163 14.98 -2.52 -0.16
CA MET A 163 13.70 -1.91 -0.53
C MET A 163 12.58 -2.28 0.45
N SER A 164 12.56 -3.53 0.91
CA SER A 164 11.61 -3.99 1.95
C SER A 164 11.80 -3.23 3.27
N GLU A 165 13.05 -3.05 3.68
CA GLU A 165 13.38 -2.28 4.88
C GLU A 165 13.05 -0.80 4.73
N ALA A 166 13.36 -0.19 3.57
CA ALA A 166 13.00 1.18 3.26
C ALA A 166 11.48 1.41 3.29
N ASN A 167 10.68 0.48 2.75
CA ASN A 167 9.22 0.53 2.80
C ASN A 167 8.69 0.46 4.25
N ARG A 168 9.32 -0.36 5.10
CA ARG A 168 8.96 -0.47 6.52
C ARG A 168 9.30 0.82 7.28
N ALA A 169 10.52 1.35 7.08
CA ALA A 169 10.99 2.59 7.71
C ALA A 169 10.13 3.79 7.28
N TYR A 170 9.79 3.88 5.99
CA TYR A 170 8.92 4.93 5.48
C TYR A 170 7.54 4.92 6.15
N ARG A 171 6.90 3.75 6.27
CA ARG A 171 5.61 3.58 6.96
C ARG A 171 5.69 3.91 8.44
N ALA A 172 6.82 3.63 9.08
CA ALA A 172 7.09 4.01 10.47
C ALA A 172 7.43 5.50 10.66
N GLY A 173 7.67 6.23 9.56
CA GLY A 173 8.12 7.63 9.63
C GLY A 173 9.57 7.79 10.09
N ASP A 174 10.38 6.73 10.00
CA ASP A 174 11.74 6.67 10.54
C ASP A 174 12.77 7.16 9.51
N THR A 175 13.09 8.44 9.61
CA THR A 175 14.10 9.08 8.75
C THR A 175 15.51 8.54 9.01
N MET A 176 15.82 8.15 10.27
CA MET A 176 17.16 7.68 10.63
C MET A 176 17.46 6.33 9.98
N VAL A 177 16.50 5.40 9.98
CA VAL A 177 16.64 4.11 9.30
C VAL A 177 16.81 4.30 7.80
N LEU A 178 16.05 5.22 7.16
CA LEU A 178 16.23 5.51 5.74
C LEU A 178 17.62 6.08 5.42
N GLN A 179 18.17 6.94 6.29
CA GLN A 179 19.53 7.47 6.14
C GLN A 179 20.56 6.35 6.28
N GLU A 180 20.37 5.42 7.23
CA GLU A 180 21.25 4.28 7.41
C GLU A 180 21.23 3.34 6.19
N ILE A 181 20.06 3.07 5.61
CA ILE A 181 19.95 2.29 4.36
C ILE A 181 20.71 2.99 3.23
N LEU A 182 20.60 4.32 3.12
CA LEU A 182 21.36 5.07 2.12
C LEU A 182 22.86 4.94 2.33
N ARG A 183 23.34 4.99 3.58
CA ARG A 183 24.73 4.81 3.94
C ARG A 183 25.23 3.39 3.61
N GLN A 184 24.44 2.37 3.93
CA GLN A 184 24.73 0.97 3.58
C GLN A 184 24.82 0.79 2.06
N TRP A 185 23.90 1.39 1.32
CA TRP A 185 23.94 1.40 -0.14
C TRP A 185 25.22 2.03 -0.68
N GLN A 186 25.60 3.19 -0.17
CA GLN A 186 26.81 3.90 -0.60
C GLN A 186 28.09 3.10 -0.28
N ASN A 187 28.15 2.46 0.87
CA ASN A 187 29.27 1.62 1.27
C ASN A 187 29.30 0.29 0.49
N GLY A 188 28.16 -0.35 0.26
CA GLY A 188 28.06 -1.61 -0.46
C GLY A 188 28.35 -1.48 -1.97
N CYS A 189 28.06 -0.32 -2.57
CA CYS A 189 28.46 -0.05 -3.96
C CYS A 189 29.98 0.17 -4.14
N GLY A 190 30.70 0.43 -3.03
CA GLY A 190 32.17 0.56 -3.05
C GLY A 190 32.92 -0.77 -2.92
N GLU A 191 32.30 -1.74 -2.30
CA GLU A 191 32.80 -3.11 -2.21
C GLU A 191 32.03 -4.00 -3.21
N SER A 192 32.22 -3.72 -4.49
CA SER A 192 31.90 -4.68 -5.54
C SER A 192 32.72 -5.94 -5.25
N ASN A 193 32.09 -6.90 -4.60
CA ASN A 193 32.60 -8.25 -4.51
C ASN A 193 32.51 -8.88 -5.92
N CYS A 194 33.26 -8.29 -6.86
CA CYS A 194 33.63 -8.87 -8.14
C CYS A 194 34.61 -10.02 -7.86
N GLY A 195 34.21 -10.95 -6.98
CA GLY A 195 34.89 -12.21 -6.78
C GLY A 195 34.72 -13.05 -8.02
N ASN A 196 35.79 -13.11 -8.81
CA ASN A 196 36.30 -14.18 -9.66
C ASN A 196 35.32 -15.36 -9.94
N GLN A 197 34.17 -15.06 -10.56
CA GLN A 197 33.37 -16.06 -11.24
C GLN A 197 33.66 -15.98 -12.75
N PRO A 198 33.84 -17.11 -13.45
CA PRO A 198 34.02 -17.11 -14.89
C PRO A 198 32.81 -16.47 -15.52
N ALA A 199 33.02 -15.36 -16.23
CA ALA A 199 31.99 -14.54 -16.84
C ALA A 199 31.02 -15.38 -17.69
N PRO A 200 29.71 -15.42 -17.36
CA PRO A 200 28.71 -15.84 -18.33
C PRO A 200 28.83 -14.90 -19.53
N GLN A 201 28.61 -15.42 -20.72
CA GLN A 201 28.73 -14.70 -21.99
C GLN A 201 28.24 -13.26 -21.84
N LYS A 202 29.15 -12.26 -21.93
CA LYS A 202 28.84 -10.84 -21.75
C LYS A 202 27.77 -10.47 -22.79
N LYS A 203 26.53 -10.39 -22.33
CA LYS A 203 25.49 -9.66 -23.07
C LYS A 203 26.03 -8.26 -23.32
N SER A 204 25.80 -7.68 -24.48
CA SER A 204 26.25 -6.30 -24.71
C SER A 204 25.61 -5.40 -23.65
N ALA A 205 26.31 -4.35 -23.21
CA ALA A 205 25.79 -3.40 -22.23
C ALA A 205 24.41 -2.83 -22.64
N ALA A 206 24.20 -2.65 -23.94
CA ALA A 206 22.92 -2.24 -24.51
C ALA A 206 21.80 -3.27 -24.27
N GLN A 207 22.06 -4.56 -24.48
CA GLN A 207 21.06 -5.61 -24.24
C GLN A 207 20.68 -5.74 -22.76
N GLU A 208 21.62 -5.54 -21.86
CA GLU A 208 21.35 -5.53 -20.44
C GLU A 208 20.49 -4.31 -20.05
N MET A 209 20.82 -3.14 -20.55
CA MET A 209 20.03 -1.93 -20.34
C MET A 209 18.61 -2.05 -20.88
N GLU A 210 18.43 -2.62 -22.06
CA GLU A 210 17.09 -2.90 -22.60
C GLU A 210 16.30 -3.89 -21.72
N ARG A 211 16.97 -4.89 -21.14
CA ARG A 211 16.34 -5.82 -20.21
C ARG A 211 15.83 -5.08 -18.96
N GLN A 212 16.67 -4.25 -18.37
CA GLN A 212 16.31 -3.45 -17.18
C GLN A 212 15.18 -2.46 -17.50
N ILE A 213 15.21 -1.79 -18.64
CA ILE A 213 14.13 -0.92 -19.12
C ILE A 213 12.79 -1.69 -19.18
N ARG A 214 12.77 -2.87 -19.80
CA ARG A 214 11.55 -3.69 -19.87
C ARG A 214 11.04 -4.11 -18.49
N GLN A 215 11.95 -4.43 -17.55
CA GLN A 215 11.58 -4.77 -16.17
C GLN A 215 10.96 -3.59 -15.45
N MET A 216 11.58 -2.40 -15.52
CA MET A 216 11.03 -1.18 -14.92
C MET A 216 9.67 -0.81 -15.50
N GLN A 217 9.48 -0.93 -16.81
CA GLN A 217 8.18 -0.69 -17.47
C GLN A 217 7.11 -1.65 -16.96
N LYS A 218 7.45 -2.94 -16.82
CA LYS A 218 6.54 -3.94 -16.24
C LYS A 218 6.19 -3.60 -14.80
N ARG A 219 7.19 -3.23 -13.99
CA ARG A 219 6.98 -2.85 -12.59
C ARG A 219 6.09 -1.61 -12.46
N LEU A 220 6.30 -0.59 -13.27
CA LEU A 220 5.43 0.60 -13.33
C LEU A 220 3.98 0.23 -13.62
N ALA A 221 3.74 -0.66 -14.58
CA ALA A 221 2.40 -1.16 -14.87
C ALA A 221 1.78 -1.91 -13.68
N GLU A 222 2.56 -2.75 -13.00
CA GLU A 222 2.12 -3.48 -11.80
C GLU A 222 1.76 -2.53 -10.64
N ILE A 223 2.60 -1.52 -10.38
CA ILE A 223 2.33 -0.53 -9.33
C ILE A 223 1.06 0.26 -9.65
N ASN A 224 0.91 0.70 -10.90
CA ASN A 224 -0.27 1.43 -11.33
C ASN A 224 -1.56 0.59 -11.16
N GLU A 225 -1.51 -0.70 -11.51
CA GLU A 225 -2.63 -1.61 -11.28
C GLU A 225 -2.94 -1.78 -9.78
N GLN A 226 -1.91 -1.97 -8.95
CA GLN A 226 -2.06 -2.09 -7.50
C GLN A 226 -2.62 -0.81 -6.89
N LEU A 227 -2.15 0.36 -7.33
CA LEU A 227 -2.66 1.66 -6.89
C LEU A 227 -4.14 1.82 -7.29
N ASN A 228 -4.50 1.50 -8.52
CA ASN A 228 -5.88 1.56 -8.98
C ASN A 228 -6.80 0.62 -8.18
N ARG A 229 -6.37 -0.60 -7.87
CA ARG A 229 -7.12 -1.53 -7.00
C ARG A 229 -7.32 -0.97 -5.59
N LEU A 230 -6.28 -0.33 -5.03
CA LEU A 230 -6.34 0.28 -3.71
C LEU A 230 -7.33 1.46 -3.71
N LEU A 231 -7.26 2.34 -4.70
CA LEU A 231 -8.14 3.50 -4.86
C LEU A 231 -9.62 3.10 -5.13
N ALA A 232 -9.86 1.97 -5.79
CA ALA A 232 -11.19 1.42 -6.05
C ALA A 232 -11.75 0.61 -4.86
N SER A 233 -11.02 0.46 -3.77
CA SER A 233 -11.49 -0.29 -2.60
C SER A 233 -12.55 0.50 -1.81
N ARG A 234 -13.54 -0.21 -1.24
CA ARG A 234 -14.56 0.39 -0.36
C ARG A 234 -13.96 1.15 0.83
N LEU A 235 -12.83 0.67 1.32
CA LEU A 235 -12.13 1.31 2.44
C LEU A 235 -11.54 2.65 2.01
N TYR A 236 -11.02 2.75 0.79
CA TYR A 236 -10.51 4.01 0.25
C TYR A 236 -11.65 4.99 -0.06
N GLU A 237 -12.80 4.50 -0.55
CA GLU A 237 -14.00 5.32 -0.73
C GLU A 237 -14.44 5.96 0.60
N LEU A 238 -14.47 5.16 1.69
CA LEU A 238 -14.77 5.67 3.02
C LEU A 238 -13.70 6.67 3.50
N PHE A 239 -12.42 6.38 3.29
CA PHE A 239 -11.32 7.31 3.58
C PHE A 239 -11.50 8.65 2.86
N ALA A 240 -11.82 8.62 1.57
CA ALA A 240 -12.06 9.82 0.78
C ALA A 240 -13.29 10.60 1.29
N ALA A 241 -14.39 9.89 1.65
CA ALA A 241 -15.60 10.51 2.21
C ALA A 241 -15.31 11.18 3.56
N VAL A 242 -14.54 10.54 4.44
CA VAL A 242 -14.12 11.12 5.74
C VAL A 242 -13.26 12.36 5.54
N ASN A 243 -12.31 12.35 4.61
CA ASN A 243 -11.48 13.51 4.31
C ASN A 243 -12.31 14.66 3.72
N MET A 244 -13.28 14.35 2.86
CA MET A 244 -14.21 15.35 2.30
C MET A 244 -15.13 15.95 3.39
N ALA A 245 -15.63 15.14 4.33
CA ALA A 245 -16.40 15.61 5.47
C ALA A 245 -15.58 16.54 6.36
N ARG A 246 -14.32 16.16 6.63
CA ARG A 246 -13.38 16.95 7.43
C ARG A 246 -13.09 18.33 6.81
N SER A 247 -12.99 18.41 5.48
CA SER A 247 -12.83 19.71 4.80
C SER A 247 -14.04 20.63 4.97
N ARG A 248 -15.19 20.08 5.40
CA ARG A 248 -16.44 20.79 5.73
C ARG A 248 -16.67 20.90 7.26
N ASN A 249 -15.62 20.74 8.06
CA ASN A 249 -15.65 20.75 9.53
C ASN A 249 -16.60 19.71 10.15
N ARG A 250 -16.77 18.53 9.51
CA ARG A 250 -17.55 17.41 10.03
C ARG A 250 -16.64 16.23 10.34
N ASP A 251 -16.86 15.56 11.46
CA ASP A 251 -16.20 14.30 11.81
C ASP A 251 -17.14 13.10 11.53
N LEU A 252 -17.09 12.57 10.30
CA LEU A 252 -17.93 11.46 9.87
C LEU A 252 -17.72 10.20 10.72
N LEU A 253 -16.50 9.92 11.19
CA LEU A 253 -16.24 8.79 12.06
C LEU A 253 -16.91 8.95 13.43
N GLN A 254 -16.97 10.18 13.95
CA GLN A 254 -17.67 10.48 15.20
C GLN A 254 -19.18 10.33 15.01
N GLU A 255 -19.73 10.86 13.92
CA GLU A 255 -21.17 10.72 13.60
C GLU A 255 -21.58 9.22 13.49
N MET A 256 -20.75 8.40 12.83
CA MET A 256 -20.95 6.93 12.77
C MET A 256 -20.88 6.29 14.16
N ALA A 257 -19.95 6.71 14.99
CA ALA A 257 -19.80 6.21 16.35
C ALA A 257 -21.05 6.52 17.20
N GLU A 258 -21.57 7.75 17.14
CA GLU A 258 -22.76 8.17 17.88
C GLU A 258 -24.02 7.42 17.43
N GLN A 259 -24.16 7.14 16.13
CA GLN A 259 -25.25 6.31 15.62
C GLN A 259 -25.19 4.87 16.15
N LEU A 260 -23.97 4.30 16.23
CA LEU A 260 -23.77 2.97 16.79
C LEU A 260 -24.02 2.95 18.32
N ASP A 261 -23.60 3.98 19.03
CA ASP A 261 -23.86 4.11 20.48
C ASP A 261 -25.38 4.16 20.77
N ALA A 262 -26.16 4.84 19.93
CA ALA A 262 -27.64 4.82 20.04
C ALA A 262 -28.21 3.42 19.82
N GLN A 263 -27.74 2.69 18.80
CA GLN A 263 -28.18 1.31 18.52
C GLN A 263 -27.76 0.34 19.63
N ILE A 264 -26.57 0.50 20.21
CA ILE A 264 -26.09 -0.29 21.34
C ILE A 264 -27.00 -0.08 22.55
N ASN A 265 -27.37 1.17 22.86
CA ASN A 265 -28.27 1.46 23.97
C ASN A 265 -29.66 0.86 23.74
N GLU A 266 -30.21 0.94 22.53
CA GLU A 266 -31.46 0.27 22.19
C GLU A 266 -31.38 -1.26 22.34
N ALA A 267 -30.28 -1.87 21.89
CA ALA A 267 -30.07 -3.31 22.02
C ALA A 267 -29.93 -3.74 23.48
N ARG A 268 -29.31 -2.95 24.35
CA ARG A 268 -29.23 -3.18 25.79
C ARG A 268 -30.61 -3.18 26.44
N LEU A 269 -31.45 -2.18 26.14
CA LEU A 269 -32.84 -2.11 26.64
C LEU A 269 -33.67 -3.33 26.22
N LYS A 270 -33.43 -3.95 25.06
CA LYS A 270 -34.09 -5.17 24.63
C LYS A 270 -33.65 -6.44 25.38
N LEU A 271 -32.50 -6.37 26.05
CA LEU A 271 -31.94 -7.45 26.86
C LEU A 271 -32.34 -7.37 28.34
N GLU A 272 -32.73 -6.21 28.83
CA GLU A 272 -33.35 -6.03 30.15
C GLU A 272 -34.76 -6.57 30.20
#